data_fd9261df5e07ee6c660cc6243e31dca0
#
_entry.id   fd9261df5e07ee6c660cc6243e31dca0
#
_cell.length_a   1.000
_cell.length_b   1.000
_cell.length_c   1.000
_cell.angle_alpha   90.00
_cell.angle_beta   90.00
_cell.angle_gamma   90.00
#
_symmetry.space_group_name_H-M   'P 1'
#
loop_
_entity.id
_entity.type
_entity.pdbx_description
1 polymer ?
#
loop_
_entity_poly.entity_id
_entity_poly.type
_entity_poly.pdbx_seq_one_letter_code
_entity_poly.pdbx_strand_id
1 'polypeptide(L)'
;GKAFERSAPCGPVLPVSSLGDPFEGNLSLTVNGETRQTGNLNQMIWKVPEMISYLSEYFELAAGDIIQSGTPSGVGAVEKGDIMIMTVDGVGSLQVNVV
;
A
#
# COMPACT_ATOMS: atom_id res chain seq x y z
N GLY A 1 -5.71 1.58 -15.70
CA GLY A 1 -5.97 2.78 -15.02
C GLY A 1 -6.27 2.64 -13.56
N LYS A 2 -6.01 3.70 -12.83
CA LYS A 2 -6.25 3.76 -11.38
C LYS A 2 -7.18 4.90 -10.98
N ALA A 3 -7.73 5.61 -11.96
CA ALA A 3 -8.54 6.81 -11.74
C ALA A 3 -10.04 6.49 -11.77
N PHE A 4 -10.45 5.49 -11.00
CA PHE A 4 -11.85 5.13 -10.85
C PHE A 4 -12.35 5.52 -9.46
N GLU A 5 -13.63 5.82 -9.37
CA GLU A 5 -14.28 6.07 -8.10
C GLU A 5 -14.12 4.86 -7.17
N ARG A 6 -13.79 5.10 -5.92
CA ARG A 6 -13.58 4.07 -4.89
C ARG A 6 -12.50 3.03 -5.21
N SER A 7 -11.53 3.37 -6.04
CA SER A 7 -10.45 2.46 -6.42
C SER A 7 -9.18 2.60 -5.58
N ALA A 8 -9.15 3.50 -4.62
CA ALA A 8 -8.01 3.74 -3.75
C ALA A 8 -8.44 3.73 -2.27
N PRO A 9 -8.84 2.58 -1.74
CA PRO A 9 -9.19 2.49 -0.33
C PRO A 9 -7.97 2.81 0.54
N CYS A 10 -8.20 3.59 1.60
CA CYS A 10 -7.16 4.01 2.52
C CYS A 10 -7.60 3.72 3.96
N GLY A 11 -6.73 3.09 4.70
CA GLY A 11 -6.92 2.87 6.13
C GLY A 11 -6.46 4.06 6.97
N PRO A 12 -6.47 3.92 8.30
CA PRO A 12 -5.93 4.95 9.18
C PRO A 12 -4.47 5.25 8.87
N VAL A 13 -4.11 6.52 8.91
CA VAL A 13 -2.73 6.96 8.68
C VAL A 13 -1.98 6.95 10.01
N LEU A 14 -0.83 6.30 10.02
CA LEU A 14 0.05 6.26 11.19
C LEU A 14 1.26 7.16 10.97
N PRO A 15 1.67 7.96 11.97
CA PRO A 15 2.90 8.73 11.87
C PRO A 15 4.11 7.79 11.83
N VAL A 16 5.12 8.14 11.05
CA VAL A 16 6.38 7.38 10.94
C VAL A 16 7.02 7.17 12.32
N SER A 17 6.90 8.15 13.20
CA SER A 17 7.44 8.06 14.56
C SER A 17 6.82 6.95 15.41
N SER A 18 5.63 6.45 15.07
CA SER A 18 4.98 5.34 15.77
C SER A 18 5.38 3.97 15.22
N LEU A 19 6.12 3.91 14.12
CA LEU A 19 6.60 2.69 13.50
C LEU A 19 8.00 2.36 14.02
N GLY A 20 8.30 1.06 14.20
CA GLY A 20 9.64 0.62 14.60
C GLY A 20 10.65 0.89 13.49
N ASP A 21 10.55 0.13 12.40
CA ASP A 21 11.29 0.39 11.17
C ASP A 21 10.29 0.60 10.03
N PRO A 22 10.14 1.84 9.53
CA PRO A 22 9.16 2.13 8.49
C PRO A 22 9.55 1.60 7.11
N PHE A 23 10.75 1.05 6.95
CA PHE A 23 11.29 0.58 5.67
C PHE A 23 11.47 -0.92 5.61
N GLU A 24 11.18 -1.62 6.69
CA GLU A 24 11.14 -3.07 6.77
C GLU A 24 9.81 -3.53 7.37
N GLY A 25 9.36 -4.68 6.95
CA GLY A 25 8.15 -5.32 7.42
C GLY A 25 7.50 -6.12 6.31
N ASN A 26 6.93 -7.25 6.69
CA ASN A 26 6.20 -8.07 5.73
C ASN A 26 4.87 -7.42 5.40
N LEU A 27 4.48 -7.57 4.15
CA LEU A 27 3.15 -7.22 3.69
C LEU A 27 2.51 -8.42 3.00
N SER A 28 1.23 -8.53 3.12
CA SER A 28 0.45 -9.58 2.48
C SER A 28 -0.92 -9.07 2.05
N LEU A 29 -1.42 -9.65 0.97
CA LEU A 29 -2.80 -9.48 0.54
C LEU A 29 -3.44 -10.85 0.41
N THR A 30 -4.56 -11.03 1.06
CA THR A 30 -5.43 -12.20 0.87
C THR A 30 -6.72 -11.80 0.18
N VAL A 31 -7.24 -12.70 -0.63
CA VAL A 31 -8.57 -12.57 -1.24
C VAL A 31 -9.35 -13.81 -0.85
N ASN A 32 -10.45 -13.63 -0.13
CA ASN A 32 -11.27 -14.71 0.41
C ASN A 32 -10.46 -15.74 1.21
N GLY A 33 -9.47 -15.27 1.98
CA GLY A 33 -8.59 -16.10 2.79
C GLY A 33 -7.42 -16.73 2.05
N GLU A 34 -7.34 -16.58 0.73
CA GLU A 34 -6.24 -17.08 -0.09
C GLU A 34 -5.18 -16.00 -0.29
N THR A 35 -3.93 -16.30 0.03
CA THR A 35 -2.82 -15.37 -0.17
C THR A 35 -2.56 -15.15 -1.66
N ARG A 36 -2.62 -13.90 -2.09
CA ARG A 36 -2.38 -13.47 -3.47
C ARG A 36 -1.05 -12.75 -3.64
N GLN A 37 -0.69 -11.93 -2.68
CA GLN A 37 0.56 -11.16 -2.71
C GLN A 37 1.26 -11.25 -1.37
N THR A 38 2.58 -11.40 -1.41
CA THR A 38 3.47 -11.29 -0.25
C THR A 38 4.70 -10.51 -0.65
N GLY A 39 5.28 -9.80 0.30
CA GLY A 39 6.51 -9.07 0.08
C GLY A 39 7.05 -8.50 1.37
N ASN A 40 8.12 -7.75 1.25
CA ASN A 40 8.70 -6.98 2.33
C ASN A 40 8.96 -5.56 1.85
N LEU A 41 8.77 -4.58 2.70
CA LEU A 41 8.98 -3.18 2.37
C LEU A 41 10.42 -2.91 1.90
N ASN A 42 11.39 -3.72 2.36
CA ASN A 42 12.78 -3.59 1.92
C ASN A 42 13.02 -4.03 0.47
N GLN A 43 12.05 -4.68 -0.17
CA GLN A 43 12.14 -5.11 -1.58
C GLN A 43 11.76 -4.00 -2.57
N MET A 44 11.33 -2.85 -2.09
CA MET A 44 11.04 -1.71 -2.96
C MET A 44 12.31 -1.29 -3.70
N ILE A 45 12.22 -1.17 -5.03
CA ILE A 45 13.33 -0.73 -5.89
C ILE A 45 13.72 0.71 -5.53
N TRP A 46 12.74 1.60 -5.48
CA TRP A 46 12.90 2.95 -4.97
C TRP A 46 12.41 3.00 -3.52
N LYS A 47 13.28 3.41 -2.63
CA LYS A 47 12.90 3.57 -1.22
C LYS A 47 12.03 4.82 -1.05
N VAL A 48 11.24 4.84 0.01
CA VAL A 48 10.31 5.95 0.26
C VAL A 48 10.99 7.32 0.26
N PRO A 49 12.13 7.52 0.93
CA PRO A 49 12.82 8.82 0.87
C PRO A 49 13.26 9.22 -0.54
N GLU A 50 13.69 8.25 -1.34
CA GLU A 50 14.10 8.49 -2.74
C GLU A 50 12.92 8.92 -3.60
N MET A 51 11.77 8.26 -3.43
CA MET A 51 10.54 8.63 -4.14
C MET A 51 10.09 10.04 -3.80
N ILE A 52 10.11 10.41 -2.53
CA ILE A 52 9.74 11.75 -2.08
C ILE A 52 10.70 12.79 -2.66
N SER A 53 11.99 12.54 -2.57
CA SER A 53 13.01 13.44 -3.11
C SER A 53 12.83 13.66 -4.61
N TYR A 54 12.65 12.59 -5.37
CA TYR A 54 12.47 12.65 -6.82
C TYR A 54 11.18 13.39 -7.22
N LEU A 55 10.06 13.08 -6.56
CA LEU A 55 8.79 13.72 -6.86
C LEU A 55 8.80 15.22 -6.52
N SER A 56 9.51 15.60 -5.45
CA SER A 56 9.61 17.00 -5.05
C SER A 56 10.37 17.89 -6.05
N GLU A 57 11.12 17.30 -6.96
CA GLU A 57 11.77 18.04 -8.06
C GLU A 57 10.76 18.49 -9.12
N TYR A 58 9.65 17.79 -9.26
CA TYR A 58 8.63 18.05 -10.28
C TYR A 58 7.33 18.62 -9.72
N PHE A 59 7.04 18.35 -8.46
CA PHE A 59 5.79 18.74 -7.82
C PHE A 59 6.07 19.37 -6.46
N GLU A 60 5.31 20.39 -6.12
CA GLU A 60 5.29 20.95 -4.78
C GLU A 60 4.47 20.02 -3.89
N LEU A 61 5.15 19.25 -3.04
CA LEU A 61 4.50 18.34 -2.11
C LEU A 61 3.98 19.08 -0.88
N ALA A 62 2.78 18.77 -0.47
CA ALA A 62 2.10 19.39 0.66
C ALA A 62 1.60 18.35 1.66
N ALA A 63 1.32 18.81 2.88
CA ALA A 63 0.68 17.95 3.88
C ALA A 63 -0.65 17.41 3.36
N GLY A 64 -0.88 16.12 3.55
CA GLY A 64 -2.07 15.43 3.05
C GLY A 64 -1.90 14.77 1.69
N ASP A 65 -0.81 15.02 0.98
CA ASP A 65 -0.52 14.33 -0.27
C ASP A 65 -0.33 12.82 -0.05
N ILE A 66 -0.85 12.03 -0.97
CA ILE A 66 -0.74 10.57 -0.94
C ILE A 66 0.10 10.12 -2.13
N ILE A 67 1.17 9.38 -1.85
CA ILE A 67 2.01 8.76 -2.87
C ILE A 67 1.64 7.29 -2.97
N GLN A 68 1.14 6.89 -4.13
CA GLN A 68 0.89 5.48 -4.43
C GLN A 68 2.13 4.87 -5.07
N SER A 69 2.76 3.96 -4.35
CA SER A 69 3.95 3.25 -4.82
C SER A 69 3.57 1.99 -5.62
N GLY A 70 4.58 1.21 -5.97
CA GLY A 70 4.40 -0.08 -6.63
C GLY A 70 3.81 -1.15 -5.72
N THR A 71 3.59 -2.31 -6.30
CA THR A 71 3.04 -3.48 -5.60
C THR A 71 3.89 -4.72 -5.90
N PRO A 72 3.94 -5.69 -4.99
CA PRO A 72 4.60 -6.98 -5.25
C PRO A 72 3.93 -7.76 -6.37
N SER A 73 4.57 -8.82 -6.83
CA SER A 73 3.97 -9.78 -7.76
C SER A 73 2.70 -10.41 -7.17
N GLY A 74 1.86 -10.95 -8.04
CA GLY A 74 0.59 -11.58 -7.65
C GLY A 74 -0.64 -10.73 -7.95
N VAL A 75 -0.50 -9.70 -8.76
CA VAL A 75 -1.64 -8.90 -9.24
C VAL A 75 -2.59 -9.79 -10.03
N GLY A 76 -3.86 -9.68 -9.75
CA GLY A 76 -4.90 -10.43 -10.43
C GLY A 76 -6.26 -9.76 -10.32
N ALA A 77 -7.20 -10.25 -11.07
CA ALA A 77 -8.56 -9.75 -11.03
C ALA A 77 -9.26 -10.16 -9.74
N VAL A 78 -10.15 -9.30 -9.29
CA VAL A 78 -11.09 -9.57 -8.20
C VAL A 78 -12.51 -9.43 -8.72
N GLU A 79 -13.43 -10.09 -8.06
CA GLU A 79 -14.84 -10.13 -8.46
C GLU A 79 -15.72 -9.50 -7.37
N LYS A 80 -16.90 -9.11 -7.78
CA LYS A 80 -17.91 -8.58 -6.85
C LYS A 80 -18.18 -9.60 -5.75
N GLY A 81 -18.13 -9.15 -4.51
CA GLY A 81 -18.33 -9.99 -3.34
C GLY A 81 -17.04 -10.51 -2.72
N ASP A 82 -15.89 -10.35 -3.39
CA ASP A 82 -14.61 -10.73 -2.81
C ASP A 82 -14.27 -9.88 -1.60
N ILE A 83 -13.63 -10.50 -0.63
CA ILE A 83 -13.12 -9.85 0.58
C ILE A 83 -11.59 -9.84 0.51
N MET A 84 -11.02 -8.65 0.40
CA MET A 84 -9.58 -8.45 0.40
C MET A 84 -9.13 -8.00 1.78
N ILE A 85 -8.06 -8.59 2.28
CA ILE A 85 -7.40 -8.14 3.51
C ILE A 85 -5.94 -7.89 3.22
N MET A 86 -5.53 -6.64 3.37
CA MET A 86 -4.13 -6.24 3.31
C MET A 86 -3.60 -6.08 4.72
N THR A 87 -2.43 -6.65 4.97
CA THR A 87 -1.74 -6.54 6.25
C THR A 87 -0.31 -6.09 6.01
N VAL A 88 0.13 -5.12 6.79
CA VAL A 88 1.52 -4.64 6.80
C VAL A 88 2.02 -4.64 8.23
N ASP A 89 3.13 -5.30 8.48
CA ASP A 89 3.74 -5.37 9.82
C ASP A 89 3.98 -3.98 10.39
N GLY A 90 3.62 -3.79 11.65
CA GLY A 90 3.76 -2.53 12.35
C GLY A 90 2.75 -1.45 11.95
N VAL A 91 2.02 -1.63 10.87
CA VAL A 91 1.01 -0.67 10.38
C VAL A 91 -0.39 -1.13 10.71
N GLY A 92 -0.71 -2.38 10.43
CA GLY A 92 -2.03 -2.96 10.69
C GLY A 92 -2.63 -3.63 9.47
N SER A 93 -3.93 -3.84 9.53
CA SER A 93 -4.69 -4.51 8.47
C SER A 93 -5.83 -3.63 7.98
N LEU A 94 -6.13 -3.74 6.70
CA LEU A 94 -7.28 -3.11 6.07
C LEU A 94 -8.09 -4.16 5.32
N GLN A 95 -9.38 -4.24 5.62
CA GLN A 95 -10.32 -5.06 4.89
C GLN A 95 -11.08 -4.23 3.87
N VAL A 96 -11.18 -4.73 2.66
CA VAL A 96 -11.92 -4.10 1.57
C VAL A 96 -12.85 -5.13 0.95
N ASN A 97 -14.12 -4.80 0.85
CA ASN A 97 -15.12 -5.62 0.17
C ASN A 97 -15.33 -5.10 -1.24
N VAL A 98 -15.23 -5.97 -2.23
CA VAL A 98 -15.46 -5.61 -3.63
C VAL A 98 -16.98 -5.55 -3.89
N VAL A 99 -17.41 -4.39 -4.29
CA VAL A 99 -18.85 -4.11 -4.55
C VAL A 99 -19.18 -3.96 -6.02
#